data_47b938ec6322aa9cf7fa692b609b1002
#
_entry.id   47b938ec6322aa9cf7fa692b609b1002
#
_cell.length_a   1.000
_cell.length_b   1.000
_cell.length_c   1.000
_cell.angle_alpha   90.00
_cell.angle_beta   90.00
_cell.angle_gamma   90.00
#
_symmetry.space_group_name_H-M   'P 1'
#
loop_
_entity.id
_entity.type
_entity.pdbx_description
1 polymer ?
#
loop_
_entity_poly.entity_id
_entity_poly.type
_entity_poly.pdbx_seq_one_letter_code
_entity_poly.pdbx_strand_id
1 'polypeptide(L)'
;NNNPLNGYKSEKGVCYHFPYGNALFIMLNNESMRSDEGLAAAQEWVRKVIKSEKNATFVIVMEHYQWFFGTSGKTSEYKRWKDLFDECGVDLAIGANNHIYARTNALLDGKETNGETGTVYLQTPSADNERGQEADEWTDNKDIIKFRWTEGEKTVGALLMKADNDNLTLTLYDRHGKTIDTVAVKAKKK
;
A
#
# COMPACT_ATOMS: atom_id res chain seq x y z
N ASN A 1 13.08 -20.66 -2.67
CA ASN A 1 12.60 -19.33 -2.44
C ASN A 1 13.50 -18.34 -3.17
N ASN A 2 12.96 -17.57 -4.11
CA ASN A 2 13.72 -16.65 -4.97
C ASN A 2 13.61 -15.18 -4.50
N ASN A 3 13.07 -14.93 -3.30
CA ASN A 3 13.00 -13.58 -2.75
C ASN A 3 14.41 -13.03 -2.48
N PRO A 4 14.64 -11.72 -2.68
CA PRO A 4 15.88 -11.08 -2.28
C PRO A 4 16.19 -11.30 -0.78
N LEU A 5 17.46 -11.53 -0.46
CA LEU A 5 17.92 -11.77 0.91
C LEU A 5 18.48 -10.48 1.57
N ASN A 6 17.89 -9.33 1.23
CA ASN A 6 18.33 -8.01 1.65
C ASN A 6 17.46 -7.37 2.76
N GLY A 7 16.62 -8.16 3.40
CA GLY A 7 15.90 -7.79 4.61
C GLY A 7 16.80 -7.59 5.82
N TYR A 8 16.25 -7.04 6.90
CA TYR A 8 16.98 -6.79 8.13
C TYR A 8 17.04 -8.05 9.03
N LYS A 9 18.13 -8.20 9.76
CA LYS A 9 18.33 -9.28 10.77
C LYS A 9 17.91 -10.66 10.24
N SER A 10 16.99 -11.34 10.96
CA SER A 10 16.41 -12.64 10.64
C SER A 10 15.35 -12.59 9.53
N GLU A 11 14.95 -11.41 9.11
CA GLU A 11 13.84 -11.20 8.16
C GLU A 11 14.26 -11.28 6.67
N LYS A 12 15.47 -11.76 6.39
CA LYS A 12 15.97 -11.94 5.03
C LYS A 12 15.09 -12.91 4.23
N GLY A 13 14.60 -12.44 3.06
CA GLY A 13 13.72 -13.23 2.21
C GLY A 13 12.24 -13.22 2.63
N VAL A 14 11.93 -12.64 3.80
CA VAL A 14 10.57 -12.42 4.31
C VAL A 14 10.22 -10.93 4.22
N CYS A 15 11.09 -10.06 4.74
CA CYS A 15 11.15 -8.65 4.35
C CYS A 15 12.24 -8.50 3.29
N TYR A 16 11.97 -7.74 2.23
CA TYR A 16 12.95 -7.50 1.17
C TYR A 16 12.55 -6.27 0.34
N HIS A 17 13.49 -5.78 -0.45
CA HIS A 17 13.23 -4.73 -1.43
C HIS A 17 13.85 -5.07 -2.78
N PHE A 18 13.33 -4.45 -3.82
CA PHE A 18 13.89 -4.55 -5.17
C PHE A 18 13.46 -3.35 -6.00
N PRO A 19 14.32 -2.85 -6.90
CA PRO A 19 13.94 -1.91 -7.92
C PRO A 19 13.27 -2.63 -9.10
N TYR A 20 12.27 -2.01 -9.69
CA TYR A 20 11.70 -2.42 -10.96
C TYR A 20 11.38 -1.18 -11.80
N GLY A 21 12.06 -1.02 -12.94
CA GLY A 21 11.99 0.23 -13.69
C GLY A 21 12.47 1.41 -12.84
N ASN A 22 11.62 2.42 -12.72
CA ASN A 22 11.85 3.61 -11.88
C ASN A 22 11.15 3.56 -10.51
N ALA A 23 10.65 2.39 -10.10
CA ALA A 23 9.98 2.19 -8.83
C ALA A 23 10.81 1.30 -7.88
N LEU A 24 10.84 1.66 -6.61
CA LEU A 24 11.36 0.86 -5.51
C LEU A 24 10.21 0.16 -4.80
N PHE A 25 10.25 -1.16 -4.74
CA PHE A 25 9.31 -1.98 -3.98
C PHE A 25 9.93 -2.42 -2.66
N ILE A 26 9.20 -2.23 -1.57
CA ILE A 26 9.59 -2.65 -0.21
C ILE A 26 8.49 -3.56 0.33
N MET A 27 8.85 -4.81 0.60
CA MET A 27 7.93 -5.84 1.11
C MET A 27 8.14 -6.00 2.61
N LEU A 28 7.07 -5.86 3.37
CA LEU A 28 7.07 -5.99 4.84
C LEU A 28 6.36 -7.27 5.28
N ASN A 29 6.81 -7.83 6.39
CA ASN A 29 6.18 -8.95 7.06
C ASN A 29 5.54 -8.48 8.37
N ASN A 30 4.22 -8.49 8.45
CA ASN A 30 3.48 -8.02 9.62
C ASN A 30 3.80 -8.83 10.88
N GLU A 31 4.09 -10.12 10.74
CA GLU A 31 4.42 -11.00 11.89
C GLU A 31 5.69 -10.56 12.61
N SER A 32 6.69 -10.10 11.86
CA SER A 32 7.96 -9.61 12.42
C SER A 32 7.80 -8.28 13.17
N MET A 33 6.71 -7.57 12.95
CA MET A 33 6.44 -6.24 13.47
C MET A 33 5.41 -6.21 14.61
N ARG A 34 5.09 -7.37 15.20
CA ARG A 34 4.13 -7.45 16.30
C ARG A 34 4.66 -6.84 17.61
N SER A 35 5.97 -6.89 17.83
CA SER A 35 6.62 -6.24 18.97
C SER A 35 7.11 -4.84 18.59
N ASP A 36 7.24 -3.97 19.59
CA ASP A 36 7.78 -2.61 19.40
C ASP A 36 9.21 -2.64 18.86
N GLU A 37 10.03 -3.59 19.31
CA GLU A 37 11.39 -3.80 18.82
C GLU A 37 11.41 -4.22 17.35
N GLY A 38 10.52 -5.14 16.97
CA GLY A 38 10.38 -5.59 15.58
C GLY A 38 9.92 -4.47 14.68
N LEU A 39 8.94 -3.68 15.11
CA LEU A 39 8.47 -2.50 14.38
C LEU A 39 9.59 -1.47 14.22
N ALA A 40 10.29 -1.12 15.30
CA ALA A 40 11.39 -0.15 15.24
C ALA A 40 12.52 -0.61 14.30
N ALA A 41 12.84 -1.91 14.31
CA ALA A 41 13.83 -2.47 13.41
C ALA A 41 13.39 -2.42 11.93
N ALA A 42 12.11 -2.70 11.65
CA ALA A 42 11.53 -2.58 10.32
C ALA A 42 11.54 -1.13 9.83
N GLN A 43 11.12 -0.19 10.66
CA GLN A 43 11.11 1.23 10.35
C GLN A 43 12.51 1.78 10.04
N GLU A 44 13.51 1.43 10.85
CA GLU A 44 14.89 1.80 10.60
C GLU A 44 15.43 1.21 9.29
N TRP A 45 15.08 -0.03 8.99
CA TRP A 45 15.46 -0.66 7.73
C TRP A 45 14.81 0.03 6.53
N VAL A 46 13.51 0.35 6.59
CA VAL A 46 12.80 1.09 5.51
C VAL A 46 13.47 2.44 5.25
N ARG A 47 13.80 3.21 6.30
CA ARG A 47 14.53 4.47 6.14
C ARG A 47 15.86 4.29 5.40
N LYS A 48 16.62 3.27 5.78
CA LYS A 48 17.92 2.97 5.14
C LYS A 48 17.77 2.59 3.68
N VAL A 49 16.78 1.74 3.37
CA VAL A 49 16.49 1.31 2.00
C VAL A 49 16.14 2.51 1.13
N ILE A 50 15.17 3.32 1.54
CA ILE A 50 14.76 4.49 0.75
C ILE A 50 15.92 5.48 0.56
N LYS A 51 16.72 5.70 1.61
CA LYS A 51 17.88 6.57 1.53
C LYS A 51 18.97 6.06 0.59
N SER A 52 19.10 4.74 0.42
CA SER A 52 20.10 4.13 -0.48
C SER A 52 19.67 4.12 -1.94
N GLU A 53 18.36 4.04 -2.21
CA GLU A 53 17.78 3.87 -3.56
C GLU A 53 17.41 5.22 -4.20
N LYS A 54 18.40 6.10 -4.37
CA LYS A 54 18.19 7.48 -4.82
C LYS A 54 17.63 7.63 -6.24
N ASN A 55 17.73 6.60 -7.05
CA ASN A 55 17.28 6.64 -8.45
C ASN A 55 15.80 6.27 -8.63
N ALA A 56 15.14 5.83 -7.56
CA ALA A 56 13.72 5.50 -7.65
C ALA A 56 12.88 6.78 -7.73
N THR A 57 12.05 6.87 -8.75
CA THR A 57 11.05 7.93 -8.88
C THR A 57 9.91 7.68 -7.89
N PHE A 58 9.45 6.42 -7.80
CA PHE A 58 8.37 6.00 -6.92
C PHE A 58 8.86 5.06 -5.83
N VAL A 59 8.36 5.25 -4.61
CA VAL A 59 8.57 4.37 -3.46
C VAL A 59 7.24 3.71 -3.10
N ILE A 60 7.20 2.37 -3.19
CA ILE A 60 6.02 1.55 -2.95
C ILE A 60 6.30 0.62 -1.79
N VAL A 61 5.49 0.72 -0.74
CA VAL A 61 5.55 -0.18 0.43
C VAL A 61 4.36 -1.13 0.38
N MET A 62 4.61 -2.41 0.61
CA MET A 62 3.58 -3.45 0.57
C MET A 62 3.63 -4.30 1.84
N GLU A 63 2.47 -4.59 2.39
CA GLU A 63 2.29 -5.51 3.51
C GLU A 63 0.97 -6.28 3.37
N HIS A 64 0.76 -7.28 4.25
CA HIS A 64 -0.48 -8.06 4.19
C HIS A 64 -1.64 -7.36 4.88
N TYR A 65 -1.42 -6.66 6.02
CA TYR A 65 -2.51 -6.07 6.77
C TYR A 65 -3.05 -4.81 6.10
N GLN A 66 -4.30 -4.50 6.44
CA GLN A 66 -5.01 -3.34 5.94
C GLN A 66 -4.56 -2.04 6.64
N TRP A 67 -4.52 -0.95 5.87
CA TRP A 67 -4.17 0.35 6.42
C TRP A 67 -5.31 0.98 7.23
N PHE A 68 -6.55 0.85 6.78
CA PHE A 68 -7.68 1.59 7.33
C PHE A 68 -8.88 0.75 7.73
N PHE A 69 -9.06 -0.43 7.20
CA PHE A 69 -10.34 -1.09 7.28
C PHE A 69 -10.23 -2.54 7.64
N GLY A 70 -11.01 -2.88 8.60
CA GLY A 70 -11.53 -4.17 8.79
C GLY A 70 -13.00 -4.03 9.15
N THR A 71 -13.70 -5.11 9.22
CA THR A 71 -15.01 -5.22 9.83
C THR A 71 -15.05 -4.67 11.26
N SER A 72 -13.90 -4.53 11.91
CA SER A 72 -13.73 -3.97 13.25
C SER A 72 -13.35 -2.49 13.29
N GLY A 73 -13.15 -1.85 12.15
CA GLY A 73 -12.91 -0.41 12.04
C GLY A 73 -11.61 0.13 12.61
N LYS A 74 -10.73 -0.71 13.12
CA LYS A 74 -9.50 -0.26 13.76
C LYS A 74 -8.31 -0.97 13.18
N THR A 75 -7.50 -0.27 12.39
CA THR A 75 -6.16 -0.74 12.09
C THR A 75 -5.15 0.11 12.81
N SER A 76 -4.19 -0.52 13.43
CA SER A 76 -3.03 0.15 14.01
C SER A 76 -1.97 0.48 12.95
N GLU A 77 -2.01 -0.19 11.80
CA GLU A 77 -0.95 -0.12 10.80
C GLU A 77 -0.74 1.29 10.26
N TYR A 78 -1.79 1.99 9.85
CA TYR A 78 -1.67 3.38 9.44
C TYR A 78 -0.97 4.26 10.48
N LYS A 79 -1.39 4.17 11.75
CA LYS A 79 -0.81 4.98 12.84
C LYS A 79 0.65 4.64 13.11
N ARG A 80 1.06 3.39 12.88
CA ARG A 80 2.41 2.91 13.10
C ARG A 80 3.38 3.38 12.01
N TRP A 81 2.87 3.63 10.80
CA TRP A 81 3.69 3.86 9.63
C TRP A 81 3.58 5.26 9.02
N LYS A 82 2.47 5.99 9.24
CA LYS A 82 2.21 7.25 8.55
C LYS A 82 3.33 8.27 8.70
N ASP A 83 3.87 8.45 9.90
CA ASP A 83 4.90 9.46 10.15
C ASP A 83 6.19 9.13 9.40
N LEU A 84 6.55 7.84 9.35
CA LEU A 84 7.70 7.38 8.58
C LEU A 84 7.48 7.53 7.07
N PHE A 85 6.29 7.20 6.59
CA PHE A 85 5.97 7.33 5.17
C PHE A 85 5.97 8.79 4.72
N ASP A 86 5.45 9.67 5.57
CA ASP A 86 5.52 11.12 5.34
C ASP A 86 6.97 11.63 5.35
N GLU A 87 7.78 11.22 6.33
CA GLU A 87 9.21 11.55 6.45
C GLU A 87 10.02 11.08 5.23
N CYS A 88 9.80 9.85 4.79
CA CYS A 88 10.58 9.22 3.74
C CYS A 88 10.04 9.46 2.33
N GLY A 89 8.89 10.10 2.19
CA GLY A 89 8.27 10.40 0.90
C GLY A 89 7.76 9.15 0.18
N VAL A 90 7.19 8.19 0.90
CA VAL A 90 6.52 7.03 0.30
C VAL A 90 5.37 7.50 -0.59
N ASP A 91 5.28 6.98 -1.81
CA ASP A 91 4.27 7.39 -2.79
C ASP A 91 3.00 6.56 -2.67
N LEU A 92 3.16 5.25 -2.45
CA LEU A 92 2.07 4.28 -2.41
C LEU A 92 2.30 3.26 -1.31
N ALA A 93 1.29 3.04 -0.47
CA ALA A 93 1.25 1.98 0.53
C ALA A 93 0.12 1.01 0.21
N ILE A 94 0.46 -0.25 -0.10
CA ILE A 94 -0.49 -1.30 -0.47
C ILE A 94 -0.66 -2.27 0.69
N GLY A 95 -1.92 -2.48 1.11
CA GLY A 95 -2.34 -3.49 2.06
C GLY A 95 -3.38 -4.45 1.48
N ALA A 96 -3.84 -5.41 2.27
CA ALA A 96 -4.81 -6.42 1.87
C ALA A 96 -5.64 -6.95 3.05
N ASN A 97 -5.66 -8.26 3.29
CA ASN A 97 -6.21 -9.03 4.40
C ASN A 97 -7.74 -9.12 4.47
N ASN A 98 -8.46 -8.02 4.44
CA ASN A 98 -9.93 -8.03 4.57
C ASN A 98 -10.68 -8.10 3.23
N HIS A 99 -9.97 -8.36 2.13
CA HIS A 99 -10.53 -8.65 0.81
C HIS A 99 -11.39 -7.52 0.20
N ILE A 100 -11.19 -6.29 0.65
CA ILE A 100 -11.93 -5.11 0.20
C ILE A 100 -10.98 -4.23 -0.61
N TYR A 101 -11.41 -3.76 -1.77
CA TYR A 101 -10.70 -2.68 -2.45
C TYR A 101 -11.17 -1.33 -1.95
N ALA A 102 -10.23 -0.56 -1.46
CA ALA A 102 -10.44 0.83 -1.11
C ALA A 102 -9.14 1.62 -1.22
N ARG A 103 -9.24 2.91 -1.47
CA ARG A 103 -8.09 3.80 -1.47
C ARG A 103 -8.40 5.19 -0.96
N THR A 104 -7.37 5.87 -0.52
CA THR A 104 -7.38 7.31 -0.23
C THR A 104 -6.94 8.11 -1.46
N ASN A 105 -7.04 9.44 -1.39
CA ASN A 105 -6.12 10.32 -2.11
C ASN A 105 -4.77 10.34 -1.39
N ALA A 106 -3.79 11.10 -1.89
CA ALA A 106 -2.53 11.28 -1.18
C ALA A 106 -2.78 12.00 0.15
N LEU A 107 -2.29 11.41 1.24
CA LEU A 107 -2.41 11.94 2.61
C LEU A 107 -1.04 12.36 3.12
N LEU A 108 -0.97 13.54 3.74
CA LEU A 108 0.16 14.01 4.54
C LEU A 108 -0.36 14.43 5.91
N ASP A 109 0.22 13.86 6.97
CA ASP A 109 -0.28 14.03 8.36
C ASP A 109 -1.79 13.77 8.50
N GLY A 110 -2.28 12.74 7.80
CA GLY A 110 -3.69 12.34 7.82
C GLY A 110 -4.65 13.25 7.05
N LYS A 111 -4.15 14.23 6.34
CA LYS A 111 -4.97 15.18 5.55
C LYS A 111 -4.73 14.99 4.06
N GLU A 112 -5.82 15.07 3.29
CA GLU A 112 -5.75 15.01 1.83
C GLU A 112 -4.92 16.17 1.28
N THR A 113 -4.07 15.86 0.28
CA THR A 113 -3.23 16.82 -0.45
C THR A 113 -3.63 16.92 -1.92
N ASN A 114 -2.97 17.81 -2.67
CA ASN A 114 -3.14 17.93 -4.12
C ASN A 114 -2.41 16.83 -4.92
N GLY A 115 -1.81 15.84 -4.24
CA GLY A 115 -1.09 14.74 -4.85
C GLY A 115 0.39 15.03 -5.17
N GLU A 116 0.90 16.23 -4.92
CA GLU A 116 2.32 16.55 -5.06
C GLU A 116 3.15 16.10 -3.84
N THR A 117 2.47 15.84 -2.73
CA THR A 117 3.03 15.33 -1.48
C THR A 117 2.10 14.30 -0.87
N GLY A 118 2.58 13.56 0.14
CA GLY A 118 1.79 12.58 0.87
C GLY A 118 1.79 11.19 0.23
N THR A 119 1.20 10.24 0.89
CA THR A 119 1.14 8.81 0.52
C THR A 119 -0.29 8.43 0.12
N VAL A 120 -0.46 7.76 -1.01
CA VAL A 120 -1.73 7.09 -1.34
C VAL A 120 -1.73 5.74 -0.63
N TYR A 121 -2.76 5.49 0.15
CA TYR A 121 -2.97 4.21 0.81
C TYR A 121 -4.03 3.44 0.04
N LEU A 122 -3.71 2.20 -0.30
CA LEU A 122 -4.56 1.34 -1.11
C LEU A 122 -4.64 -0.04 -0.46
N GLN A 123 -5.80 -0.62 -0.55
CA GLN A 123 -6.11 -1.95 -0.08
C GLN A 123 -6.62 -2.79 -1.24
N THR A 124 -6.00 -3.95 -1.47
CA THR A 124 -6.34 -4.81 -2.60
C THR A 124 -7.52 -5.72 -2.29
N PRO A 125 -8.38 -6.02 -3.28
CA PRO A 125 -9.43 -7.01 -3.14
C PRO A 125 -8.82 -8.43 -3.15
N SER A 126 -9.66 -9.44 -2.95
CA SER A 126 -9.29 -10.82 -3.22
C SER A 126 -9.17 -11.08 -4.72
N ALA A 127 -8.27 -11.97 -5.09
CA ALA A 127 -8.24 -12.60 -6.42
C ALA A 127 -9.02 -13.94 -6.47
N ASP A 128 -9.61 -14.34 -5.36
CA ASP A 128 -10.31 -15.61 -5.16
C ASP A 128 -11.81 -15.36 -5.00
N ASN A 129 -12.62 -15.97 -5.88
CA ASN A 129 -14.07 -15.86 -5.86
C ASN A 129 -14.71 -16.28 -4.53
N GLU A 130 -14.13 -17.25 -3.83
CA GLU A 130 -14.68 -17.72 -2.57
C GLU A 130 -14.46 -16.71 -1.43
N ARG A 131 -13.43 -15.88 -1.56
CA ARG A 131 -13.01 -14.90 -0.54
C ARG A 131 -13.35 -13.45 -0.88
N GLY A 132 -13.88 -13.19 -2.07
CA GLY A 132 -14.35 -11.85 -2.42
C GLY A 132 -15.43 -11.40 -1.43
N GLN A 133 -15.28 -10.19 -0.90
CA GLN A 133 -16.27 -9.62 0.02
C GLN A 133 -17.46 -9.08 -0.74
N GLU A 134 -18.64 -9.24 -0.17
CA GLU A 134 -19.80 -8.46 -0.56
C GLU A 134 -19.59 -6.98 -0.23
N ALA A 135 -20.33 -6.13 -0.90
CA ALA A 135 -20.35 -4.70 -0.63
C ALA A 135 -20.86 -4.45 0.79
N ASP A 136 -19.94 -4.25 1.71
CA ASP A 136 -20.27 -4.12 3.11
C ASP A 136 -20.28 -2.66 3.57
N GLU A 137 -21.15 -2.32 4.51
CA GLU A 137 -21.13 -1.02 5.12
C GLU A 137 -20.02 -0.95 6.17
N TRP A 138 -19.06 -0.06 5.97
CA TRP A 138 -18.17 0.33 7.03
C TRP A 138 -18.34 1.81 7.36
N THR A 139 -18.12 2.15 8.59
CA THR A 139 -18.39 3.50 9.10
C THR A 139 -17.13 4.31 9.34
N ASP A 140 -16.00 3.65 9.52
CA ASP A 140 -14.77 4.29 9.94
C ASP A 140 -13.95 4.89 8.77
N ASN A 141 -13.35 6.04 9.01
CA ASN A 141 -12.46 6.75 8.07
C ASN A 141 -13.10 7.13 6.72
N LYS A 142 -14.44 7.30 6.67
CA LYS A 142 -15.15 7.70 5.44
C LYS A 142 -14.67 9.04 4.89
N ASP A 143 -14.18 9.91 5.72
CA ASP A 143 -13.67 11.24 5.41
C ASP A 143 -12.37 11.22 4.59
N ILE A 144 -11.55 10.17 4.73
CA ILE A 144 -10.28 10.03 4.00
C ILE A 144 -10.33 9.02 2.86
N ILE A 145 -11.42 8.21 2.78
CA ILE A 145 -11.58 7.27 1.68
C ILE A 145 -12.13 7.96 0.46
N LYS A 146 -11.36 7.89 -0.60
CA LYS A 146 -11.73 8.46 -1.90
C LYS A 146 -12.57 7.52 -2.74
N PHE A 147 -12.23 6.25 -2.72
CA PHE A 147 -12.93 5.23 -3.49
C PHE A 147 -12.97 3.91 -2.71
N ARG A 148 -14.10 3.25 -2.79
CA ARG A 148 -14.32 1.88 -2.34
C ARG A 148 -15.14 1.14 -3.38
N TRP A 149 -14.73 -0.09 -3.69
CA TRP A 149 -15.52 -0.93 -4.57
C TRP A 149 -16.65 -1.61 -3.80
N THR A 150 -17.89 -1.24 -4.14
CA THR A 150 -19.11 -1.74 -3.49
C THR A 150 -20.12 -2.32 -4.48
N GLU A 151 -19.79 -2.37 -5.77
CA GLU A 151 -20.69 -2.84 -6.80
C GLU A 151 -20.46 -4.32 -7.11
N GLY A 152 -21.54 -5.06 -7.35
CA GLY A 152 -21.51 -6.45 -7.75
C GLY A 152 -21.64 -7.44 -6.58
N GLU A 153 -21.77 -8.72 -6.92
CA GLU A 153 -21.96 -9.78 -5.93
C GLU A 153 -20.72 -10.01 -5.06
N LYS A 154 -19.53 -9.91 -5.65
CA LYS A 154 -18.25 -10.08 -4.95
C LYS A 154 -17.17 -9.20 -5.56
N THR A 155 -16.37 -8.57 -4.72
CA THR A 155 -15.26 -7.71 -5.13
C THR A 155 -13.99 -8.54 -5.39
N VAL A 156 -13.97 -9.23 -6.52
CA VAL A 156 -12.82 -10.03 -6.97
C VAL A 156 -12.16 -9.36 -8.16
N GLY A 157 -10.86 -9.07 -8.06
CA GLY A 157 -10.18 -8.33 -9.11
C GLY A 157 -8.67 -8.36 -9.03
N ALA A 158 -8.06 -7.70 -10.00
CA ALA A 158 -6.61 -7.57 -10.10
C ALA A 158 -6.21 -6.12 -10.40
N LEU A 159 -5.11 -5.69 -9.80
CA LEU A 159 -4.49 -4.38 -10.04
C LEU A 159 -3.41 -4.49 -11.10
N LEU A 160 -3.53 -3.67 -12.14
CA LEU A 160 -2.45 -3.39 -13.08
C LEU A 160 -1.76 -2.10 -12.67
N MET A 161 -0.45 -2.14 -12.53
CA MET A 161 0.39 -0.99 -12.22
C MET A 161 1.26 -0.64 -13.43
N LYS A 162 1.25 0.64 -13.83
CA LYS A 162 2.10 1.18 -14.89
C LYS A 162 2.79 2.43 -14.37
N ALA A 163 4.11 2.50 -14.53
CA ALA A 163 4.90 3.67 -14.16
C ALA A 163 5.53 4.30 -15.40
N ASP A 164 5.45 5.61 -15.51
CA ASP A 164 6.24 6.45 -16.39
C ASP A 164 7.08 7.44 -15.55
N ASN A 165 7.61 8.50 -16.15
CA ASN A 165 8.43 9.47 -15.42
C ASN A 165 7.61 10.37 -14.50
N ASP A 166 6.34 10.57 -14.80
CA ASP A 166 5.48 11.55 -14.14
C ASP A 166 4.44 10.91 -13.23
N ASN A 167 3.99 9.68 -13.57
CA ASN A 167 2.89 9.04 -12.88
C ASN A 167 3.12 7.53 -12.66
N LEU A 168 2.63 7.06 -11.53
CA LEU A 168 2.37 5.66 -11.25
C LEU A 168 0.86 5.45 -11.34
N THR A 169 0.38 4.82 -12.41
CA THR A 169 -1.03 4.57 -12.64
C THR A 169 -1.43 3.17 -12.20
N LEU A 170 -2.43 3.09 -11.34
CA LEU A 170 -3.03 1.83 -10.91
C LEU A 170 -4.43 1.72 -11.49
N THR A 171 -4.71 0.61 -12.14
CA THR A 171 -6.05 0.30 -12.66
C THR A 171 -6.53 -1.01 -12.07
N LEU A 172 -7.67 -0.97 -11.40
CA LEU A 172 -8.36 -2.15 -10.90
C LEU A 172 -9.31 -2.67 -11.98
N TYR A 173 -9.17 -3.94 -12.28
CA TYR A 173 -10.09 -4.69 -13.12
C TYR A 173 -10.84 -5.73 -12.29
N ASP A 174 -12.13 -5.90 -12.56
CA ASP A 174 -12.89 -7.03 -12.03
C ASP A 174 -12.53 -8.35 -12.76
N ARG A 175 -13.12 -9.45 -12.33
CA ARG A 175 -12.94 -10.79 -12.93
C ARG A 175 -13.38 -10.90 -14.39
N HIS A 176 -14.14 -9.95 -14.91
CA HIS A 176 -14.60 -9.87 -16.29
C HIS A 176 -13.79 -8.90 -17.16
N GLY A 177 -12.78 -8.27 -16.59
CA GLY A 177 -11.94 -7.27 -17.27
C GLY A 177 -12.55 -5.88 -17.33
N LYS A 178 -13.67 -5.62 -16.63
CA LYS A 178 -14.24 -4.27 -16.51
C LYS A 178 -13.33 -3.43 -15.59
N THR A 179 -13.00 -2.23 -16.02
CA THR A 179 -12.32 -1.25 -15.16
C THR A 179 -13.26 -0.80 -14.05
N ILE A 180 -12.84 -0.96 -12.81
CA ILE A 180 -13.56 -0.56 -11.61
C ILE A 180 -13.07 0.78 -11.10
N ASP A 181 -11.73 0.98 -11.06
CA ASP A 181 -11.12 2.22 -10.60
C ASP A 181 -9.80 2.46 -11.34
N THR A 182 -9.43 3.73 -11.45
CA THR A 182 -8.11 4.13 -11.91
C THR A 182 -7.62 5.32 -11.09
N VAL A 183 -6.40 5.24 -10.59
CA VAL A 183 -5.73 6.31 -9.86
C VAL A 183 -4.33 6.53 -10.40
N ALA A 184 -3.95 7.80 -10.53
CA ALA A 184 -2.58 8.20 -10.84
C ALA A 184 -1.93 8.82 -9.59
N VAL A 185 -0.82 8.25 -9.18
CA VAL A 185 0.07 8.78 -8.14
C VAL A 185 1.16 9.58 -8.84
N LYS A 186 1.21 10.87 -8.60
CA LYS A 186 2.19 11.77 -9.25
C LYS A 186 3.59 11.54 -8.70
N ALA A 187 4.59 11.61 -9.58
CA ALA A 187 5.98 11.66 -9.16
C ALA A 187 6.23 12.92 -8.31
N LYS A 188 6.80 12.73 -7.13
CA LYS A 188 7.21 13.84 -6.27
C LYS A 188 8.50 14.46 -6.78
N LYS A 189 8.59 15.77 -6.77
CA LYS A 189 9.87 16.47 -6.99
C LYS A 189 10.74 16.19 -5.76
N LYS A 190 11.79 15.39 -5.94
CA LYS A 190 12.80 15.10 -4.92
C LYS A 190 13.91 16.14 -4.96
#